data_ce6b3123ca8ea57519567990d4e97292
#
_entry.id   ce6b3123ca8ea57519567990d4e97292
#
_cell.length_a   1.000
_cell.length_b   1.000
_cell.length_c   1.000
_cell.angle_alpha   90.00
_cell.angle_beta   90.00
_cell.angle_gamma   90.00
#
_symmetry.space_group_name_H-M   'P 1'
#
loop_
_entity.id
_entity.type
_entity.pdbx_description
1 polymer ?
#
loop_
_entity_poly.entity_id
_entity_poly.type
_entity_poly.pdbx_seq_one_letter_code
_entity_poly.pdbx_strand_id
1 'polypeptide(L)' 'MKIIVYSTNTCPICVKTKTLLDKWNLPFEQRMIDEDRALMAEFSKVTNGARMVPQIVIDDKHIGGFSDLTELHMDGFFD' A
#
# COMPACT_ATOMS: atom_id res chain seq x y z
N MET A 1 10.29 8.60 -6.13
CA MET A 1 8.96 8.29 -5.58
C MET A 1 9.10 7.13 -4.59
N LYS A 2 8.60 7.30 -3.38
CA LYS A 2 8.65 6.27 -2.35
C LYS A 2 7.26 5.68 -2.17
N ILE A 3 7.12 4.40 -2.48
CA ILE A 3 5.85 3.69 -2.36
C ILE A 3 5.93 2.71 -1.20
N ILE A 4 4.98 2.79 -0.28
CA ILE A 4 4.89 1.86 0.86
C ILE A 4 3.55 1.15 0.77
N VAL A 5 3.57 -0.19 0.88
CA VAL A 5 2.36 -1.01 0.91
C VAL A 5 2.25 -1.66 2.27
N TYR A 6 1.23 -1.29 3.02
CA TYR A 6 0.92 -1.93 4.30
C TYR A 6 0.06 -3.15 4.04
N SER A 7 0.52 -4.29 4.52
CA SER A 7 -0.07 -5.60 4.21
C SER A 7 -0.20 -6.47 5.46
N THR A 8 -0.88 -7.62 5.29
CA THR A 8 -0.88 -8.70 6.26
C THR A 8 -0.55 -10.01 5.55
N ASN A 9 -0.25 -11.06 6.33
CA ASN A 9 0.14 -12.36 5.76
C ASN A 9 -1.02 -13.13 5.12
N THR A 10 -2.26 -12.75 5.40
CA THR A 10 -3.44 -13.47 4.91
C THR A 10 -4.31 -12.61 4.01
N CYS A 11 -3.70 -11.77 3.19
CA CYS A 11 -4.41 -10.83 2.34
C CYS A 11 -4.13 -11.11 0.86
N PRO A 12 -5.04 -11.80 0.14
CA PRO A 12 -4.86 -12.05 -1.30
C PRO A 12 -4.77 -10.77 -2.13
N ILE A 13 -5.51 -9.73 -1.77
CA ILE A 13 -5.49 -8.45 -2.48
C ILE A 13 -4.16 -7.74 -2.27
N CYS A 14 -3.53 -7.93 -1.11
CA CYS A 14 -2.19 -7.41 -0.88
C CYS A 14 -1.17 -8.03 -1.83
N VAL A 15 -1.27 -9.34 -2.04
CA VAL A 15 -0.41 -10.05 -3.00
C VAL A 15 -0.63 -9.50 -4.40
N LYS A 16 -1.89 -9.32 -4.78
CA LYS A 16 -2.25 -8.78 -6.09
C LYS A 16 -1.70 -7.37 -6.29
N THR A 17 -1.77 -6.55 -5.26
CA THR A 17 -1.24 -5.18 -5.28
C THR A 17 0.27 -5.17 -5.55
N LYS A 18 1.01 -6.03 -4.85
CA LYS A 18 2.46 -6.12 -5.01
C LYS A 18 2.84 -6.64 -6.39
N THR A 19 2.12 -7.63 -6.88
CA THR A 19 2.33 -8.18 -8.22
C THR A 19 2.13 -7.09 -9.28
N LEU A 20 1.11 -6.27 -9.09
CA LEU A 20 0.79 -5.20 -10.02
C LEU A 20 1.87 -4.13 -10.03
N LEU A 21 2.37 -3.73 -8.87
CA LEU A 21 3.47 -2.76 -8.76
C LEU A 21 4.73 -3.29 -9.44
N ASP A 22 5.04 -4.58 -9.26
CA ASP A 22 6.17 -5.22 -9.93
C ASP A 22 5.99 -5.19 -11.44
N LYS A 23 4.79 -5.48 -11.91
CA LYS A 23 4.46 -5.48 -13.33
C LYS A 23 4.65 -4.08 -13.94
N TRP A 24 4.35 -3.04 -13.17
CA TRP A 24 4.53 -1.66 -13.60
C TRP A 24 5.97 -1.16 -13.44
N ASN A 25 6.87 -2.01 -12.94
CA ASN A 25 8.26 -1.65 -12.66
C ASN A 25 8.39 -0.51 -11.65
N LEU A 26 7.51 -0.49 -10.64
CA LEU A 26 7.52 0.50 -9.58
C LEU A 26 8.05 -0.13 -8.30
N PRO A 27 9.25 0.24 -7.85
CA PRO A 27 9.80 -0.27 -6.59
C PRO A 27 8.94 0.17 -5.41
N PHE A 28 8.76 -0.70 -4.44
CA PHE A 28 7.97 -0.39 -3.26
C PHE A 28 8.56 -1.09 -2.03
N GLU A 29 8.18 -0.58 -0.86
CA GLU A 29 8.52 -1.18 0.43
C GLU A 29 7.25 -1.81 0.99
N GLN A 30 7.35 -3.07 1.40
CA GLN A 30 6.24 -3.77 2.04
C GLN A 30 6.41 -3.70 3.56
N ARG A 31 5.35 -3.34 4.28
CA ARG A 31 5.34 -3.34 5.73
C ARG A 31 4.21 -4.22 6.22
N MET A 32 4.59 -5.29 6.94
CA MET A 32 3.63 -6.30 7.44
C MET A 32 3.14 -5.88 8.82
N ILE A 33 1.93 -5.36 8.88
CA ILE A 33 1.38 -4.79 10.12
C ILE A 33 0.95 -5.85 11.14
N ASP A 34 0.80 -7.10 10.71
CA ASP A 34 0.46 -8.20 11.62
C ASP A 34 1.70 -8.86 12.23
N GLU A 35 2.91 -8.39 11.87
CA GLU A 35 4.16 -8.94 12.40
C GLU A 35 4.84 -8.04 13.42
N ASP A 36 4.41 -6.78 13.53
CA ASP A 36 5.10 -5.80 14.34
C ASP A 36 4.12 -4.75 14.85
N ARG A 37 4.05 -4.60 16.18
CA ARG A 37 3.15 -3.62 16.81
C ARG A 37 3.48 -2.18 16.42
N ALA A 38 4.76 -1.88 16.23
CA ALA A 38 5.17 -0.55 15.84
C ALA A 38 4.66 -0.22 14.44
N LEU A 39 4.67 -1.21 13.54
CA LEU A 39 4.14 -1.05 12.19
C LEU A 39 2.63 -0.89 12.20
N MET A 40 1.92 -1.61 13.09
CA MET A 40 0.48 -1.45 13.23
C MET A 40 0.14 -0.04 13.72
N ALA A 41 0.88 0.49 14.68
CA ALA A 41 0.68 1.83 15.20
C ALA A 41 0.94 2.88 14.10
N GLU A 42 2.02 2.71 13.34
CA GLU A 42 2.35 3.57 12.21
C GLU A 42 1.23 3.55 11.17
N PHE A 43 0.77 2.36 10.82
CA PHE A 43 -0.32 2.15 9.87
C PHE A 43 -1.58 2.92 10.29
N SER A 44 -1.97 2.75 11.54
CA SER A 44 -3.16 3.42 12.07
C SER A 44 -3.03 4.94 11.98
N LYS A 45 -1.84 5.46 12.24
CA LYS A 45 -1.56 6.89 12.21
C LYS A 45 -1.59 7.45 10.78
N VAL A 46 -0.86 6.81 9.86
CA VAL A 46 -0.72 7.35 8.49
C VAL A 46 -1.97 7.16 7.65
N THR A 47 -2.82 6.21 8.01
CA THR A 47 -4.08 5.95 7.29
C THR A 47 -5.29 6.53 8.00
N ASN A 48 -5.07 7.24 9.12
CA ASN A 48 -6.14 7.82 9.92
C ASN A 48 -7.15 6.76 10.38
N GLY A 49 -6.63 5.61 10.83
CA GLY A 49 -7.45 4.55 11.42
C GLY A 49 -8.07 3.59 10.43
N ALA A 50 -7.49 3.41 9.25
CA ALA A 50 -7.99 2.44 8.30
C ALA A 50 -8.01 1.04 8.92
N ARG A 51 -9.00 0.23 8.57
CA ARG A 51 -9.19 -1.13 9.10
C ARG A 51 -8.98 -2.21 8.05
N MET A 52 -8.67 -1.82 6.83
CA MET A 52 -8.49 -2.75 5.73
C MET A 52 -7.09 -2.65 5.15
N VAL A 53 -6.60 -3.76 4.62
CA VAL A 53 -5.35 -3.82 3.87
C VAL A 53 -5.68 -4.36 2.47
N PRO A 54 -4.89 -4.04 1.45
CA PRO A 54 -3.70 -3.20 1.50
C PRO A 54 -4.03 -1.72 1.66
N GLN A 55 -3.08 -0.95 2.19
CA GLN A 55 -3.15 0.50 2.17
C GLN A 55 -1.82 1.00 1.61
N ILE A 56 -1.90 1.93 0.68
CA ILE A 56 -0.74 2.43 -0.04
C ILE A 56 -0.46 3.88 0.34
N VAL A 57 0.82 4.18 0.59
CA VAL A 57 1.29 5.52 0.87
C VAL A 57 2.38 5.86 -0.15
N ILE A 58 2.25 7.00 -0.81
CA ILE A 58 3.22 7.45 -1.82
C ILE A 58 3.73 8.82 -1.42
N ASP A 59 5.05 8.91 -1.23
CA ASP A 59 5.73 10.15 -0.82
C ASP A 59 5.03 10.79 0.38
N ASP A 60 4.78 9.98 1.41
CA ASP A 60 4.15 10.34 2.67
C ASP A 60 2.67 10.72 2.57
N LYS A 61 2.04 10.49 1.43
CA LYS A 61 0.61 10.72 1.25
C LYS A 61 -0.16 9.41 1.21
N HIS A 62 -1.16 9.29 2.06
CA HIS A 62 -2.03 8.11 2.06
C HIS A 62 -2.93 8.14 0.82
N ILE A 63 -2.76 7.15 -0.05
CA ILE A 63 -3.52 7.04 -1.29
C ILE A 63 -4.82 6.28 -1.06
N GLY A 64 -4.77 5.21 -0.30
CA GLY A 64 -5.90 4.33 -0.07
C GLY A 64 -5.56 2.90 -0.38
N GLY A 65 -6.55 2.13 -0.83
CA GLY A 65 -6.41 0.72 -1.11
C GLY A 65 -6.09 0.41 -2.55
N PHE A 66 -6.34 -0.85 -2.92
CA PHE A 66 -6.04 -1.36 -4.27
C PHE A 66 -6.77 -0.57 -5.37
N SER A 67 -8.06 -0.27 -5.15
CA SER A 67 -8.84 0.47 -6.15
C SER A 67 -8.28 1.87 -6.39
N ASP A 68 -7.88 2.54 -5.32
CA ASP A 68 -7.31 3.88 -5.41
C ASP A 68 -5.99 3.86 -6.17
N LEU A 69 -5.18 2.84 -5.94
CA LEU A 69 -3.91 2.67 -6.64
C LEU A 69 -4.12 2.46 -8.14
N THR A 70 -5.06 1.58 -8.52
CA THR A 70 -5.35 1.32 -9.92
C THR A 70 -5.92 2.55 -10.62
N GLU A 71 -6.73 3.33 -9.92
CA GLU A 71 -7.28 4.57 -10.45
C GLU A 71 -6.17 5.58 -10.76
N LEU A 72 -5.21 5.72 -9.85
CA LEU A 72 -4.04 6.59 -10.09
C LEU A 72 -3.27 6.17 -11.33
N HIS A 73 -3.08 4.87 -11.51
CA HIS A 73 -2.38 4.34 -12.68
C HIS A 73 -3.14 4.66 -13.96
N MET A 74 -4.45 4.51 -13.95
CA MET A 74 -5.30 4.83 -15.09
C MET A 74 -5.28 6.31 -15.43
N ASP A 75 -5.10 7.17 -14.43
CA ASP A 75 -5.04 8.61 -14.61
C ASP A 75 -3.66 9.11 -15.07
N GLY A 76 -2.70 8.20 -15.27
CA GLY A 76 -1.37 8.56 -15.73
C GLY A 76 -0.44 9.06 -14.65
N PHE A 77 -0.78 8.86 -13.38
CA PHE A 77 0.04 9.36 -12.26
C PHE A 77 1.48 8.83 -12.30
N PHE A 78 1.67 7.60 -12.76
CA PHE A 78 2.98 6.94 -12.79
C PHE A 78 3.70 7.07 -14.13
N ASP A 79 3.12 7.76 -15.06
CA ASP A 79 3.70 7.96 -16.40
C ASP A 79 4.85 8.98 -16.41
#